data_2e613f5822d29569e402852a06401012
#
_entry.id   2e613f5822d29569e402852a06401012
#
_cell.length_a   1.000
_cell.length_b   1.000
_cell.length_c   1.000
_cell.angle_alpha   90.00
_cell.angle_beta   90.00
_cell.angle_gamma   90.00
#
_symmetry.space_group_name_H-M   'P 1'
#
loop_
_entity.id
_entity.type
_entity.pdbx_description
1 polymer ?
#
loop_
_entity_poly.entity_id
_entity_poly.type
_entity_poly.pdbx_seq_one_letter_code
_entity_poly.pdbx_strand_id
1 'polypeptide(L)'
;MKKGFALLETIIVITFVTVSLLLLYGTFTSMIDNSRKNLLYDDAANVYKMYFLKEYLELNQLDQYMNRDIVSLSCDDFQFASCSSIMDDFQIDHLYLVKYGLKDYDESTYSSSFNRYITSLSNKEGYDYILVGEFLVDGEYQYASIGVMH
;
A
#
# COMPACT_ATOMS: atom_id res chain seq x y z
N MET A 1 -53.95 -37.50 -7.14
CA MET A 1 -53.43 -36.65 -6.07
C MET A 1 -51.90 -36.53 -6.00
N LYS A 2 -51.08 -37.41 -6.63
CA LYS A 2 -49.59 -37.38 -6.51
C LYS A 2 -48.91 -36.22 -7.31
N LYS A 3 -49.51 -35.70 -8.38
CA LYS A 3 -48.91 -34.65 -9.23
C LYS A 3 -48.91 -33.23 -8.62
N GLY A 4 -49.87 -32.92 -7.74
CA GLY A 4 -49.96 -31.63 -7.07
C GLY A 4 -48.96 -31.48 -5.96
N PHE A 5 -48.60 -32.58 -5.29
CA PHE A 5 -47.63 -32.58 -4.20
C PHE A 5 -46.20 -32.35 -4.71
N ALA A 6 -45.86 -32.96 -5.85
CA ALA A 6 -44.54 -32.76 -6.46
C ALA A 6 -44.32 -31.30 -6.92
N LEU A 7 -45.34 -30.59 -7.41
CA LEU A 7 -45.27 -29.21 -7.80
C LEU A 7 -45.01 -28.29 -6.59
N LEU A 8 -45.68 -28.54 -5.47
CA LEU A 8 -45.52 -27.77 -4.25
C LEU A 8 -44.13 -27.96 -3.64
N GLU A 9 -43.61 -29.18 -3.65
CA GLU A 9 -42.27 -29.50 -3.20
C GLU A 9 -41.20 -28.79 -4.05
N THR A 10 -41.37 -28.76 -5.37
CA THR A 10 -40.44 -28.06 -6.29
C THR A 10 -40.44 -26.56 -6.02
N ILE A 11 -41.60 -25.94 -5.79
CA ILE A 11 -41.69 -24.49 -5.51
C ILE A 11 -40.97 -24.16 -4.18
N ILE A 12 -41.15 -24.98 -3.14
CA ILE A 12 -40.51 -24.81 -1.84
C ILE A 12 -38.98 -24.89 -1.99
N VAL A 13 -38.48 -25.88 -2.72
CA VAL A 13 -37.04 -26.05 -2.95
C VAL A 13 -36.47 -24.87 -3.72
N ILE A 14 -37.11 -24.44 -4.79
CA ILE A 14 -36.65 -23.29 -5.59
C ILE A 14 -36.62 -22.02 -4.73
N THR A 15 -37.66 -21.74 -3.96
CA THR A 15 -37.69 -20.55 -3.07
C THR A 15 -36.58 -20.60 -2.04
N PHE A 16 -36.33 -21.76 -1.43
CA PHE A 16 -35.29 -21.93 -0.44
C PHE A 16 -33.88 -21.70 -1.04
N VAL A 17 -33.63 -22.28 -2.21
CA VAL A 17 -32.35 -22.10 -2.93
C VAL A 17 -32.17 -20.63 -3.32
N THR A 18 -33.21 -19.98 -3.83
CA THR A 18 -33.13 -18.55 -4.24
C THR A 18 -32.83 -17.65 -3.04
N VAL A 19 -33.50 -17.85 -1.90
CA VAL A 19 -33.24 -17.06 -0.69
C VAL A 19 -31.82 -17.31 -0.15
N SER A 20 -31.36 -18.57 -0.17
CA SER A 20 -29.99 -18.89 0.23
C SER A 20 -28.92 -18.23 -0.63
N LEU A 21 -29.13 -18.21 -1.96
CA LEU A 21 -28.22 -17.53 -2.90
C LEU A 21 -28.21 -16.02 -2.68
N LEU A 22 -29.34 -15.38 -2.42
CA LEU A 22 -29.43 -13.96 -2.12
C LEU A 22 -28.70 -13.59 -0.83
N LEU A 23 -28.81 -14.41 0.21
CA LEU A 23 -28.08 -14.23 1.47
C LEU A 23 -26.57 -14.38 1.27
N LEU A 24 -26.13 -15.40 0.53
CA LEU A 24 -24.72 -15.58 0.18
C LEU A 24 -24.18 -14.40 -0.61
N TYR A 25 -24.91 -13.91 -1.59
CA TYR A 25 -24.51 -12.73 -2.36
C TYR A 25 -24.38 -11.47 -1.50
N GLY A 26 -25.34 -11.24 -0.59
CA GLY A 26 -25.29 -10.13 0.36
C GLY A 26 -24.10 -10.18 1.31
N THR A 27 -23.75 -11.35 1.82
CA THR A 27 -22.56 -11.53 2.68
C THR A 27 -21.26 -11.33 1.89
N PHE A 28 -21.20 -11.80 0.65
CA PHE A 28 -20.02 -11.66 -0.21
C PHE A 28 -19.75 -10.19 -0.57
N THR A 29 -20.77 -9.43 -0.94
CA THR A 29 -20.64 -8.00 -1.23
C THR A 29 -20.21 -7.21 0.00
N SER A 30 -20.78 -7.50 1.18
CA SER A 30 -20.37 -6.87 2.43
C SER A 30 -18.91 -7.16 2.79
N MET A 31 -18.45 -8.38 2.54
CA MET A 31 -17.06 -8.78 2.77
C MET A 31 -16.08 -8.01 1.86
N ILE A 32 -16.42 -7.87 0.58
CA ILE A 32 -15.63 -7.09 -0.39
C ILE A 32 -15.58 -5.62 0.00
N ASP A 33 -16.70 -5.03 0.40
CA ASP A 33 -16.76 -3.62 0.79
C ASP A 33 -15.95 -3.35 2.07
N ASN A 34 -16.00 -4.24 3.06
CA ASN A 34 -15.17 -4.13 4.26
C ASN A 34 -13.67 -4.28 3.95
N SER A 35 -13.31 -5.23 3.09
CA SER A 35 -11.93 -5.40 2.66
C SER A 35 -11.38 -4.17 1.95
N ARG A 36 -12.17 -3.57 1.04
CA ARG A 36 -11.79 -2.32 0.36
C ARG A 36 -11.63 -1.13 1.33
N LYS A 37 -12.51 -1.02 2.32
CA LYS A 37 -12.40 0.04 3.33
C LYS A 37 -11.14 -0.12 4.17
N ASN A 38 -10.81 -1.33 4.61
CA ASN A 38 -9.61 -1.60 5.38
C ASN A 38 -8.35 -1.25 4.58
N LEU A 39 -8.26 -1.65 3.31
CA LEU A 39 -7.14 -1.28 2.43
C LEU A 39 -6.99 0.25 2.30
N LEU A 40 -8.07 0.99 2.12
CA LEU A 40 -8.04 2.46 2.04
C LEU A 40 -7.57 3.11 3.35
N TYR A 41 -7.94 2.55 4.50
CA TYR A 41 -7.46 3.04 5.81
C TYR A 41 -5.97 2.77 6.00
N ASP A 42 -5.48 1.61 5.62
CA ASP A 42 -4.07 1.24 5.73
C ASP A 42 -3.21 2.10 4.80
N ASP A 43 -3.64 2.33 3.56
CA ASP A 43 -2.95 3.22 2.62
C ASP A 43 -2.88 4.66 3.16
N ALA A 44 -3.98 5.19 3.71
CA ALA A 44 -4.00 6.51 4.31
C ALA A 44 -3.10 6.61 5.54
N ALA A 45 -3.08 5.59 6.40
CA ALA A 45 -2.21 5.53 7.56
C ALA A 45 -0.74 5.51 7.15
N ASN A 46 -0.37 4.73 6.14
CA ASN A 46 1.00 4.65 5.64
C ASN A 46 1.46 5.99 5.02
N VAL A 47 0.61 6.68 4.28
CA VAL A 47 0.90 8.03 3.80
C VAL A 47 1.13 9.01 4.96
N TYR A 48 0.35 8.91 6.05
CA TYR A 48 0.52 9.75 7.24
C TYR A 48 1.87 9.50 7.94
N LYS A 49 2.29 8.24 8.05
CA LYS A 49 3.62 7.86 8.55
C LYS A 49 4.73 8.49 7.70
N MET A 50 4.58 8.49 6.37
CA MET A 50 5.53 9.12 5.46
C MET A 50 5.59 10.64 5.62
N TYR A 51 4.46 11.31 5.90
CA TYR A 51 4.44 12.73 6.23
C TYR A 51 5.23 13.04 7.49
N PHE A 52 5.03 12.23 8.55
CA PHE A 52 5.76 12.38 9.78
C PHE A 52 7.28 12.23 9.56
N LEU A 53 7.71 11.20 8.86
CA LEU A 53 9.13 10.96 8.59
C LEU A 53 9.76 12.08 7.75
N LYS A 54 9.04 12.64 6.78
CA LYS A 54 9.52 13.75 5.95
C LYS A 54 9.89 14.97 6.78
N GLU A 55 9.14 15.29 7.84
CA GLU A 55 9.40 16.45 8.71
C GLU A 55 10.74 16.34 9.45
N TYR A 56 11.22 15.11 9.66
CA TYR A 56 12.49 14.84 10.36
C TYR A 56 13.65 14.48 9.43
N LEU A 57 13.41 14.41 8.13
CA LEU A 57 14.47 14.15 7.16
C LEU A 57 15.40 15.38 7.09
N GLU A 58 16.70 15.16 7.27
CA GLU A 58 17.71 16.21 7.12
C GLU A 58 17.87 16.60 5.65
N LEU A 59 17.14 17.62 5.24
CA LEU A 59 17.19 18.13 3.85
C LEU A 59 18.61 18.55 3.42
N ASN A 60 19.44 19.04 4.36
CA ASN A 60 20.84 19.41 4.07
C ASN A 60 21.74 18.24 3.68
N GLN A 61 21.34 17.01 4.01
CA GLN A 61 22.07 15.81 3.60
C GLN A 61 21.64 15.30 2.22
N LEU A 62 20.53 15.79 1.68
CA LEU A 62 20.06 15.39 0.35
C LEU A 62 21.07 15.74 -0.76
N ASP A 63 21.87 16.80 -0.57
CA ASP A 63 22.92 17.20 -1.52
C ASP A 63 23.93 16.08 -1.79
N GLN A 64 24.23 15.25 -0.78
CA GLN A 64 25.14 14.10 -0.96
C GLN A 64 24.51 12.97 -1.81
N TYR A 65 23.20 12.98 -1.95
CA TYR A 65 22.45 11.97 -2.71
C TYR A 65 22.08 12.42 -4.13
N MET A 66 22.32 13.71 -4.48
CA MET A 66 21.92 14.28 -5.77
C MET A 66 22.42 13.53 -7.00
N ASN A 67 23.49 12.75 -6.87
CA ASN A 67 24.08 11.99 -7.98
C ASN A 67 23.58 10.53 -8.04
N ARG A 68 22.65 10.14 -7.17
CA ARG A 68 22.12 8.78 -7.12
C ARG A 68 20.65 8.78 -7.47
N ASP A 69 20.25 7.79 -8.23
CA ASP A 69 18.86 7.67 -8.68
C ASP A 69 17.95 7.12 -7.59
N ILE A 70 18.41 6.14 -6.84
CA ILE A 70 17.74 5.57 -5.68
C ILE A 70 18.75 5.43 -4.55
N VAL A 71 18.38 5.88 -3.35
CA VAL A 71 19.19 5.77 -2.14
C VAL A 71 18.36 5.10 -1.05
N SER A 72 18.91 4.07 -0.43
CA SER A 72 18.34 3.50 0.80
C SER A 72 18.71 4.42 1.96
N LEU A 73 17.71 4.87 2.71
CA LEU A 73 17.88 5.72 3.89
C LEU A 73 18.01 4.86 5.14
N SER A 74 18.83 5.33 6.06
CA SER A 74 19.03 4.77 7.39
C SER A 74 18.56 5.73 8.47
N CYS A 75 18.58 5.30 9.72
CA CYS A 75 18.24 6.16 10.84
C CYS A 75 19.19 7.34 11.04
N ASP A 76 20.42 7.28 10.50
CA ASP A 76 21.38 8.37 10.56
C ASP A 76 20.99 9.57 9.69
N ASP A 77 20.06 9.36 8.74
CA ASP A 77 19.55 10.39 7.83
C ASP A 77 18.39 11.20 8.44
N PHE A 78 18.01 10.91 9.68
CA PHE A 78 16.88 11.55 10.38
C PHE A 78 17.30 12.21 11.68
N GLN A 79 16.71 13.38 11.98
CA GLN A 79 17.02 14.21 13.15
C GLN A 79 16.33 13.75 14.45
N PHE A 80 16.12 12.48 14.68
CA PHE A 80 15.51 12.04 15.94
C PHE A 80 16.17 10.78 16.53
N ALA A 81 16.41 10.84 17.84
CA ALA A 81 17.17 9.84 18.58
C ALA A 81 16.49 8.45 18.66
N SER A 82 15.18 8.35 18.39
CA SER A 82 14.39 7.12 18.50
C SER A 82 13.97 6.56 17.15
N CYS A 83 14.74 6.80 16.10
CA CYS A 83 14.39 6.41 14.74
C CYS A 83 14.09 4.91 14.60
N SER A 84 14.94 4.03 15.11
CA SER A 84 14.73 2.58 15.02
C SER A 84 13.41 2.14 15.66
N SER A 85 13.07 2.70 16.83
CA SER A 85 11.80 2.39 17.51
C SER A 85 10.60 2.88 16.69
N ILE A 86 10.71 4.06 16.07
CA ILE A 86 9.63 4.60 15.23
C ILE A 86 9.47 3.79 13.94
N MET A 87 10.56 3.34 13.34
CA MET A 87 10.51 2.46 12.16
C MET A 87 9.79 1.15 12.49
N ASP A 88 10.12 0.54 13.65
CA ASP A 88 9.48 -0.68 14.15
C ASP A 88 7.97 -0.45 14.44
N ASP A 89 7.63 0.64 15.16
CA ASP A 89 6.25 0.99 15.49
C ASP A 89 5.41 1.28 14.24
N PHE A 90 6.02 1.81 13.21
CA PHE A 90 5.38 2.10 11.92
C PHE A 90 5.37 0.89 10.98
N GLN A 91 6.03 -0.20 11.33
CA GLN A 91 6.20 -1.39 10.50
C GLN A 91 6.88 -1.09 9.16
N ILE A 92 7.85 -0.16 9.19
CA ILE A 92 8.64 0.21 8.02
C ILE A 92 9.86 -0.70 7.97
N ASP A 93 9.96 -1.48 6.92
CA ASP A 93 11.09 -2.38 6.67
C ASP A 93 12.23 -1.62 5.99
N HIS A 94 11.90 -0.85 4.97
CA HIS A 94 12.88 -0.06 4.21
C HIS A 94 12.33 1.33 3.85
N LEU A 95 13.26 2.30 3.82
CA LEU A 95 12.99 3.65 3.30
C LEU A 95 13.93 3.94 2.14
N TYR A 96 13.37 4.51 1.09
CA TYR A 96 14.12 4.89 -0.09
C TYR A 96 13.86 6.36 -0.46
N LEU A 97 14.90 7.05 -0.88
CA LEU A 97 14.81 8.33 -1.55
C LEU A 97 15.02 8.09 -3.05
N VAL A 98 14.02 8.40 -3.85
CA VAL A 98 13.99 8.15 -5.29
C VAL A 98 13.98 9.48 -6.01
N LYS A 99 14.90 9.68 -6.97
CA LYS A 99 14.95 10.87 -7.79
C LYS A 99 13.75 10.92 -8.73
N TYR A 100 13.12 12.07 -8.86
CA TYR A 100 12.03 12.24 -9.81
C TYR A 100 12.52 12.10 -11.26
N GLY A 101 11.70 11.47 -12.10
CA GLY A 101 12.05 11.27 -13.51
C GLY A 101 13.08 10.18 -13.77
N LEU A 102 13.26 9.27 -12.81
CA LEU A 102 14.10 8.10 -12.94
C LEU A 102 13.80 7.32 -14.22
N LYS A 103 14.83 7.10 -15.05
CA LYS A 103 14.68 6.37 -16.32
C LYS A 103 15.54 5.11 -16.42
N ASP A 104 16.72 5.13 -15.81
CA ASP A 104 17.73 4.10 -15.97
C ASP A 104 18.31 3.73 -14.58
N TYR A 105 17.65 2.85 -13.84
CA TYR A 105 18.18 2.27 -12.60
C TYR A 105 18.29 0.75 -12.72
N ASP A 106 19.16 0.15 -11.92
CA ASP A 106 19.35 -1.31 -11.95
C ASP A 106 18.17 -2.01 -11.25
N GLU A 107 17.18 -2.42 -12.03
CA GLU A 107 16.00 -3.13 -11.54
C GLU A 107 16.34 -4.46 -10.84
N SER A 108 17.50 -5.06 -11.14
CA SER A 108 17.89 -6.35 -10.54
C SER A 108 18.21 -6.25 -9.05
N THR A 109 18.48 -5.03 -8.56
CA THR A 109 18.82 -4.77 -7.15
C THR A 109 17.59 -4.76 -6.25
N TYR A 110 16.40 -4.54 -6.80
CA TYR A 110 15.16 -4.33 -6.05
C TYR A 110 14.12 -5.42 -6.32
N SER A 111 13.16 -5.55 -5.41
CA SER A 111 12.06 -6.49 -5.58
C SER A 111 11.16 -6.12 -6.79
N SER A 112 10.53 -7.11 -7.40
CA SER A 112 9.62 -6.87 -8.53
C SER A 112 8.40 -6.01 -8.14
N SER A 113 7.95 -6.07 -6.89
CA SER A 113 6.88 -5.25 -6.34
C SER A 113 7.32 -3.78 -6.20
N PHE A 114 8.54 -3.53 -5.69
CA PHE A 114 9.13 -2.20 -5.61
C PHE A 114 9.28 -1.58 -7.00
N ASN A 115 9.86 -2.30 -7.96
CA ASN A 115 10.05 -1.82 -9.33
C ASN A 115 8.72 -1.41 -9.99
N ARG A 116 7.68 -2.21 -9.81
CA ARG A 116 6.32 -1.88 -10.29
C ARG A 116 5.78 -0.61 -9.65
N TYR A 117 6.00 -0.46 -8.34
CA TYR A 117 5.56 0.73 -7.61
C TYR A 117 6.28 1.99 -8.11
N ILE A 118 7.61 1.97 -8.23
CA ILE A 118 8.41 3.09 -8.73
C ILE A 118 8.01 3.49 -10.15
N THR A 119 7.79 2.53 -11.03
CA THR A 119 7.32 2.80 -12.40
C THR A 119 5.97 3.53 -12.39
N SER A 120 5.09 3.25 -11.43
CA SER A 120 3.82 3.94 -11.29
C SER A 120 3.94 5.39 -10.81
N LEU A 121 5.05 5.74 -10.14
CA LEU A 121 5.29 7.10 -9.61
C LEU A 121 5.85 8.07 -10.66
N SER A 122 6.32 7.59 -11.79
CA SER A 122 7.05 8.39 -12.80
C SER A 122 6.30 9.61 -13.37
N ASN A 123 5.03 9.77 -13.05
CA ASN A 123 4.16 10.84 -13.57
C ASN A 123 3.79 11.92 -12.54
N LYS A 124 4.39 11.94 -11.35
CA LYS A 124 4.11 12.98 -10.34
C LYS A 124 5.04 14.17 -10.56
N GLU A 125 4.62 15.16 -11.34
CA GLU A 125 5.35 16.40 -11.56
C GLU A 125 5.44 17.28 -10.30
N GLY A 126 6.55 18.00 -10.16
CA GLY A 126 6.69 19.09 -9.17
C GLY A 126 7.52 18.76 -7.93
N TYR A 127 8.21 17.63 -7.89
CA TYR A 127 9.12 17.26 -6.80
C TYR A 127 10.51 16.89 -7.34
N ASP A 128 11.56 17.16 -6.56
CA ASP A 128 12.93 16.77 -6.92
C ASP A 128 13.20 15.32 -6.55
N TYR A 129 12.64 14.89 -5.42
CA TYR A 129 12.74 13.54 -4.89
C TYR A 129 11.39 13.04 -4.37
N ILE A 130 11.28 11.73 -4.29
CA ILE A 130 10.14 11.03 -3.69
C ILE A 130 10.67 10.14 -2.57
N LEU A 131 10.19 10.36 -1.35
CA LEU A 131 10.43 9.47 -0.23
C LEU A 131 9.45 8.30 -0.33
N VAL A 132 9.96 7.08 -0.37
CA VAL A 132 9.20 5.84 -0.51
C VAL A 132 9.43 4.97 0.72
N GLY A 133 8.36 4.59 1.39
CA GLY A 133 8.38 3.62 2.48
C GLY A 133 7.89 2.25 2.00
N GLU A 134 8.59 1.20 2.40
CA GLU A 134 8.22 -0.19 2.24
C GLU A 134 7.75 -0.70 3.59
N PHE A 135 6.49 -1.14 3.67
CA PHE A 135 5.82 -1.59 4.89
C PHE A 135 5.53 -3.07 4.79
N LEU A 136 5.86 -3.82 5.82
CA LEU A 136 5.52 -5.24 5.91
C LEU A 136 4.22 -5.42 6.69
N VAL A 137 3.11 -5.64 5.97
CA VAL A 137 1.78 -5.81 6.55
C VAL A 137 1.27 -7.21 6.22
N ASP A 138 0.96 -8.01 7.23
CA ASP A 138 0.44 -9.38 7.08
C ASP A 138 1.29 -10.29 6.16
N GLY A 139 2.60 -10.04 6.09
CA GLY A 139 3.54 -10.79 5.27
C GLY A 139 3.61 -10.34 3.80
N GLU A 140 2.91 -9.26 3.43
CA GLU A 140 2.98 -8.64 2.12
C GLU A 140 3.59 -7.25 2.19
N TYR A 141 4.36 -6.88 1.16
CA TYR A 141 4.93 -5.55 1.06
C TYR A 141 3.93 -4.57 0.48
N GLN A 142 3.68 -3.50 1.24
CA GLN A 142 2.91 -2.33 0.82
C GLN A 142 3.85 -1.14 0.67
N TYR A 143 3.50 -0.19 -0.18
CA TYR A 143 4.32 0.98 -0.46
C TYR A 143 3.50 2.25 -0.28
N ALA A 144 4.12 3.26 0.34
CA ALA A 144 3.58 4.61 0.35
C ALA A 144 4.68 5.60 0.00
N SER A 145 4.30 6.72 -0.59
CA SER A 145 5.27 7.72 -1.05
C SER A 145 4.79 9.14 -0.85
N ILE A 146 5.75 10.02 -0.61
CA ILE A 146 5.52 11.45 -0.51
C ILE A 146 6.60 12.23 -1.28
N GLY A 147 6.20 13.32 -1.93
CA GLY A 147 7.15 14.21 -2.61
C GLY A 147 7.97 15.04 -1.63
N VAL A 148 9.24 15.17 -1.92
CA VAL A 148 10.20 16.01 -1.20
C VAL A 148 10.70 17.06 -2.18
N MET A 149 10.58 18.34 -1.81
CA MET A 149 11.18 19.48 -2.51
C MET A 149 12.46 19.86 -1.78
N HIS A 150 13.48 20.20 -2.54
CA HIS A 150 14.75 20.72 -2.04
C HIS A 150 14.73 22.25 -1.99
#